data_d99b422ad4f9145d2dfd72c977890f11
#
_entry.id   d99b422ad4f9145d2dfd72c977890f11
#
_cell.length_a   1.000
_cell.length_b   1.000
_cell.length_c   1.000
_cell.angle_alpha   90.00
_cell.angle_beta   90.00
_cell.angle_gamma   90.00
#
_symmetry.space_group_name_H-M   'P 1'
#
loop_
_entity.id
_entity.type
_entity.pdbx_description
1 polymer ?
#
loop_
_entity_poly.entity_id
_entity_poly.type
_entity_poly.pdbx_seq_one_letter_code
_entity_poly.pdbx_strand_id
1 'polypeptide(L)'
;TRSYSVTGVQTCALSISTVAFPALFGLAYPYIAAANLAMVIVWILFRKWYALLSALALAAGFGYIHNFIRFTNQGREEHHDLKLMSYNIRLFNFYESGETNTHGKMLQLLRKEDPGILCIQEYFVKGDPAVGELKLKEGLGGKRYTHFKLIKSGAASRYGIATVSRYPIIHRGDIVHPGSSSLTIYSDIVVDADTFRVYNNHLQSFRLRRVEGNLLSEIAGEQKGSSMDNISGIYQSLMQGFASRALQVDRVRRHMESSPYPVIVAGDFNDTPVSYTYRVMRRGLQDAFVEAGYGAGFTYRGKYPPNRIDYVLYSEGIECTDFDIVKVKYSDHYPVIAYFRRAERSEVPAVQNKRKR
;
A
#
# COMPACT_ATOMS: atom_id res chain seq x y z
N THR A 1 23.79 -12.45 29.00
CA THR A 1 24.18 -11.32 28.15
C THR A 1 24.58 -11.85 26.79
N ARG A 2 23.64 -11.91 25.84
CA ARG A 2 23.93 -12.16 24.42
C ARG A 2 23.93 -10.82 23.70
N SER A 3 25.10 -10.38 23.29
CA SER A 3 25.25 -9.22 22.42
C SER A 3 24.73 -9.58 21.01
N TYR A 4 23.59 -9.03 20.62
CA TYR A 4 23.15 -9.08 19.23
C TYR A 4 23.95 -8.04 18.45
N SER A 5 24.73 -8.49 17.47
CA SER A 5 25.50 -7.62 16.62
C SER A 5 24.57 -6.78 15.74
N VAL A 6 24.60 -5.48 15.96
CA VAL A 6 23.81 -4.42 15.27
C VAL A 6 24.29 -4.22 13.82
N THR A 7 25.27 -4.97 13.35
CA THR A 7 25.96 -4.75 12.06
C THR A 7 25.19 -5.13 10.79
N GLY A 8 24.16 -6.01 10.87
CA GLY A 8 23.42 -6.46 9.70
C GLY A 8 22.37 -5.48 9.15
N VAL A 9 21.79 -4.63 10.03
CA VAL A 9 20.69 -3.71 9.64
C VAL A 9 21.23 -2.40 9.07
N GLN A 10 22.37 -1.92 9.57
CA GLN A 10 23.00 -0.70 9.06
C GLN A 10 23.55 -0.86 7.65
N THR A 11 24.08 -2.02 7.29
CA THR A 11 24.64 -2.27 5.95
C THR A 11 23.56 -2.32 4.86
N CYS A 12 22.34 -2.79 5.13
CA CYS A 12 21.25 -2.76 4.17
C CYS A 12 20.68 -1.35 3.94
N ALA A 13 20.52 -0.53 4.99
CA ALA A 13 20.05 0.85 4.85
C ALA A 13 21.08 1.75 4.14
N LEU A 14 22.35 1.58 4.43
CA LEU A 14 23.45 2.26 3.74
C LEU A 14 23.56 1.83 2.25
N SER A 15 23.28 0.58 1.93
CA SER A 15 23.26 0.06 0.56
C SER A 15 22.17 0.70 -0.31
N ILE A 16 20.98 1.00 0.24
CA ILE A 16 19.89 1.64 -0.52
C ILE A 16 20.11 3.13 -0.69
N SER A 17 20.67 3.81 0.30
CA SER A 17 21.02 5.23 0.18
C SER A 17 22.19 5.47 -0.79
N THR A 18 23.06 4.48 -1.01
CA THR A 18 24.22 4.55 -1.90
C THR A 18 23.99 3.93 -3.27
N VAL A 19 23.07 2.97 -3.42
CA VAL A 19 22.80 2.28 -4.69
C VAL A 19 21.29 2.09 -4.90
N ALA A 20 20.57 3.20 -5.11
CA ALA A 20 19.15 3.12 -5.45
C ALA A 20 18.89 2.75 -6.93
N PHE A 21 19.93 2.65 -7.76
CA PHE A 21 19.82 2.27 -9.18
C PHE A 21 19.09 0.93 -9.40
N PRO A 22 19.33 -0.17 -8.64
CA PRO A 22 18.56 -1.39 -8.76
C PRO A 22 17.06 -1.24 -8.47
N ALA A 23 16.66 -0.25 -7.65
CA ALA A 23 15.26 -0.01 -7.35
C ALA A 23 14.44 0.46 -8.58
N LEU A 24 15.10 1.10 -9.56
CA LEU A 24 14.48 1.47 -10.84
C LEU A 24 14.02 0.23 -11.63
N PHE A 25 14.81 -0.84 -11.62
CA PHE A 25 14.40 -2.10 -12.24
C PHE A 25 13.21 -2.74 -11.52
N GLY A 26 13.14 -2.60 -10.19
CA GLY A 26 11.99 -3.02 -9.42
C GLY A 26 10.71 -2.26 -9.79
N LEU A 27 10.82 -0.94 -10.02
CA LEU A 27 9.70 -0.13 -10.48
C LEU A 27 9.23 -0.54 -11.89
N ALA A 28 10.17 -0.89 -12.78
CA ALA A 28 9.91 -1.29 -14.15
C ALA A 28 9.66 -2.80 -14.33
N TYR A 29 9.76 -3.60 -13.26
CA TYR A 29 9.73 -5.06 -13.33
C TYR A 29 8.57 -5.64 -14.15
N PRO A 30 7.28 -5.27 -13.96
CA PRO A 30 6.19 -5.86 -14.73
C PRO A 30 6.30 -5.58 -16.24
N TYR A 31 6.85 -4.43 -16.61
CA TYR A 31 7.07 -4.05 -18.01
C TYR A 31 8.26 -4.78 -18.63
N ILE A 32 9.34 -4.96 -17.86
CA ILE A 32 10.51 -5.77 -18.25
C ILE A 32 10.09 -7.23 -18.46
N ALA A 33 9.28 -7.78 -17.57
CA ALA A 33 8.77 -9.13 -17.69
C ALA A 33 7.87 -9.29 -18.93
N ALA A 34 6.95 -8.35 -19.17
CA ALA A 34 6.10 -8.36 -20.36
C ALA A 34 6.91 -8.24 -21.68
N ALA A 35 7.93 -7.37 -21.70
CA ALA A 35 8.82 -7.22 -22.86
C ALA A 35 9.61 -8.52 -23.12
N ASN A 36 10.18 -9.17 -22.08
CA ASN A 36 10.85 -10.44 -22.26
C ASN A 36 9.93 -11.56 -22.74
N LEU A 37 8.67 -11.60 -22.25
CA LEU A 37 7.66 -12.55 -22.74
C LEU A 37 7.37 -12.34 -24.24
N ALA A 38 7.18 -11.10 -24.65
CA ALA A 38 7.01 -10.76 -26.06
C ALA A 38 8.23 -11.18 -26.91
N MET A 39 9.45 -10.92 -26.39
CA MET A 39 10.68 -11.30 -27.08
C MET A 39 10.86 -12.82 -27.18
N VAL A 40 10.45 -13.62 -26.20
CA VAL A 40 10.43 -15.09 -26.31
C VAL A 40 9.59 -15.49 -27.54
N ILE A 41 8.37 -14.94 -27.67
CA ILE A 41 7.49 -15.24 -28.80
C ILE A 41 8.13 -14.84 -30.13
N VAL A 42 8.66 -13.62 -30.22
CA VAL A 42 9.35 -13.10 -31.43
C VAL A 42 10.52 -14.01 -31.83
N TRP A 43 11.39 -14.36 -30.90
CA TRP A 43 12.56 -15.19 -31.20
C TRP A 43 12.21 -16.63 -31.57
N ILE A 44 11.13 -17.20 -31.02
CA ILE A 44 10.61 -18.51 -31.45
C ILE A 44 10.10 -18.42 -32.89
N LEU A 45 9.33 -17.39 -33.26
CA LEU A 45 8.81 -17.18 -34.62
C LEU A 45 9.95 -17.06 -35.65
N PHE A 46 11.03 -16.36 -35.28
CA PHE A 46 12.23 -16.24 -36.12
C PHE A 46 13.21 -17.41 -35.96
N ARG A 47 12.85 -18.46 -35.19
CA ARG A 47 13.68 -19.67 -34.95
C ARG A 47 15.09 -19.32 -34.43
N LYS A 48 15.22 -18.30 -33.56
CA LYS A 48 16.48 -17.82 -32.99
C LYS A 48 16.67 -18.34 -31.56
N TRP A 49 17.87 -18.81 -31.27
CA TRP A 49 18.25 -19.27 -29.92
C TRP A 49 18.18 -18.16 -28.84
N TYR A 50 18.14 -16.90 -29.23
CA TYR A 50 17.94 -15.76 -28.32
C TYR A 50 16.69 -15.87 -27.46
N ALA A 51 15.71 -16.70 -27.84
CA ALA A 51 14.58 -17.04 -27.01
C ALA A 51 14.99 -17.52 -25.62
N LEU A 52 16.11 -18.26 -25.53
CA LEU A 52 16.64 -18.77 -24.26
C LEU A 52 17.09 -17.64 -23.32
N LEU A 53 17.65 -16.55 -23.81
CA LEU A 53 18.07 -15.41 -22.99
C LEU A 53 16.87 -14.75 -22.33
N SER A 54 15.80 -14.48 -23.10
CA SER A 54 14.57 -13.90 -22.57
C SER A 54 13.85 -14.88 -21.63
N ALA A 55 13.86 -16.18 -21.92
CA ALA A 55 13.30 -17.20 -21.05
C ALA A 55 14.07 -17.30 -19.71
N LEU A 56 15.40 -17.22 -19.74
CA LEU A 56 16.22 -17.18 -18.52
C LEU A 56 15.97 -15.94 -17.69
N ALA A 57 15.80 -14.77 -18.32
CA ALA A 57 15.45 -13.54 -17.62
C ALA A 57 14.07 -13.64 -16.92
N LEU A 58 13.08 -14.24 -17.61
CA LEU A 58 11.77 -14.53 -17.01
C LEU A 58 11.87 -15.54 -15.87
N ALA A 59 12.66 -16.59 -16.03
CA ALA A 59 12.85 -17.60 -14.99
C ALA A 59 13.49 -17.01 -13.73
N ALA A 60 14.49 -16.14 -13.90
CA ALA A 60 15.13 -15.43 -12.77
C ALA A 60 14.17 -14.54 -11.99
N GLY A 61 13.20 -13.92 -12.69
CA GLY A 61 12.17 -13.06 -12.09
C GLY A 61 10.89 -13.80 -11.67
N PHE A 62 10.73 -15.08 -12.02
CA PHE A 62 9.47 -15.81 -11.90
C PHE A 62 8.87 -15.77 -10.48
N GLY A 63 9.70 -15.85 -9.45
CA GLY A 63 9.29 -15.76 -8.06
C GLY A 63 8.57 -14.46 -7.66
N TYR A 64 8.66 -13.40 -8.48
CA TYR A 64 7.99 -12.12 -8.21
C TYR A 64 6.71 -11.92 -9.01
N ILE A 65 6.44 -12.73 -10.06
CA ILE A 65 5.27 -12.56 -10.94
C ILE A 65 3.97 -12.67 -10.15
N HIS A 66 3.88 -13.64 -9.23
CA HIS A 66 2.68 -13.85 -8.41
C HIS A 66 2.35 -12.69 -7.46
N ASN A 67 3.29 -11.79 -7.20
CA ASN A 67 3.02 -10.55 -6.47
C ASN A 67 2.29 -9.51 -7.33
N PHE A 68 2.25 -9.67 -8.65
CA PHE A 68 1.58 -8.76 -9.59
C PHE A 68 0.34 -9.38 -10.23
N ILE A 69 0.34 -10.70 -10.45
CA ILE A 69 -0.74 -11.41 -11.15
C ILE A 69 -1.02 -12.73 -10.43
N ARG A 70 -2.29 -12.98 -10.14
CA ARG A 70 -2.77 -14.24 -9.58
C ARG A 70 -3.69 -14.93 -10.57
N PHE A 71 -3.40 -16.19 -10.87
CA PHE A 71 -4.14 -16.99 -11.84
C PHE A 71 -5.16 -17.91 -11.19
N THR A 72 -5.01 -18.19 -9.90
CA THR A 72 -5.89 -19.09 -9.16
C THR A 72 -6.99 -18.27 -8.50
N ASN A 73 -8.23 -18.56 -8.85
CA ASN A 73 -9.40 -18.05 -8.14
C ASN A 73 -9.80 -19.12 -7.12
N GLN A 74 -9.72 -18.81 -5.84
CA GLN A 74 -10.12 -19.74 -4.78
C GLN A 74 -11.64 -19.81 -4.58
N GLY A 75 -12.40 -18.99 -5.35
CA GLY A 75 -13.82 -18.80 -5.15
C GLY A 75 -14.10 -17.84 -3.99
N ARG A 76 -15.16 -17.05 -4.13
CA ARG A 76 -15.57 -16.13 -3.07
C ARG A 76 -16.25 -16.93 -1.95
N GLU A 77 -15.66 -16.94 -0.77
CA GLU A 77 -16.38 -17.42 0.41
C GLU A 77 -17.40 -16.37 0.84
N GLU A 78 -18.65 -16.79 1.04
CA GLU A 78 -19.73 -15.89 1.46
C GLU A 78 -19.57 -15.44 2.92
N HIS A 79 -18.88 -16.25 3.75
CA HIS A 79 -18.71 -15.99 5.17
C HIS A 79 -17.35 -15.38 5.50
N HIS A 80 -17.38 -14.16 6.05
CA HIS A 80 -16.20 -13.46 6.56
C HIS A 80 -16.56 -12.71 7.84
N ASP A 81 -15.61 -12.67 8.78
CA ASP A 81 -15.80 -12.00 10.07
C ASP A 81 -15.44 -10.52 10.00
N LEU A 82 -14.50 -10.17 9.13
CA LEU A 82 -13.99 -8.81 8.99
C LEU A 82 -13.77 -8.43 7.53
N LYS A 83 -14.35 -7.31 7.11
CA LYS A 83 -14.11 -6.64 5.83
C LYS A 83 -13.27 -5.39 6.08
N LEU A 84 -12.05 -5.35 5.53
CA LEU A 84 -11.17 -4.19 5.58
C LEU A 84 -10.99 -3.60 4.18
N MET A 85 -11.16 -2.28 4.07
CA MET A 85 -10.93 -1.53 2.83
C MET A 85 -9.81 -0.52 3.02
N SER A 86 -8.91 -0.42 2.05
CA SER A 86 -7.92 0.65 1.96
C SER A 86 -8.12 1.45 0.69
N TYR A 87 -8.11 2.77 0.79
CA TYR A 87 -8.36 3.65 -0.34
C TYR A 87 -7.62 4.99 -0.23
N ASN A 88 -6.69 5.24 -1.13
CA ASN A 88 -6.16 6.58 -1.37
C ASN A 88 -7.17 7.37 -2.21
N ILE A 89 -7.85 8.34 -1.59
CA ILE A 89 -8.94 9.12 -2.19
C ILE A 89 -8.47 10.38 -2.93
N ARG A 90 -7.17 10.64 -3.01
CA ARG A 90 -6.58 11.76 -3.74
C ARG A 90 -7.29 13.10 -3.43
N LEU A 91 -7.39 13.43 -2.17
CA LEU A 91 -8.06 14.67 -1.70
C LEU A 91 -9.51 14.82 -2.22
N PHE A 92 -10.23 13.69 -2.42
CA PHE A 92 -11.56 13.65 -3.08
C PHE A 92 -11.56 14.22 -4.50
N ASN A 93 -10.42 14.19 -5.19
CA ASN A 93 -10.23 14.84 -6.49
C ASN A 93 -10.55 16.34 -6.52
N PHE A 94 -10.33 17.04 -5.39
CA PHE A 94 -10.71 18.44 -5.18
C PHE A 94 -10.11 19.38 -6.25
N TYR A 95 -8.98 19.03 -6.83
CA TYR A 95 -8.27 19.87 -7.82
C TYR A 95 -8.60 19.53 -9.28
N GLU A 96 -9.40 18.52 -9.56
CA GLU A 96 -9.84 18.23 -10.93
C GLU A 96 -11.13 19.01 -11.24
N SER A 97 -10.97 20.09 -12.03
CA SER A 97 -12.08 20.84 -12.61
C SER A 97 -12.79 20.01 -13.68
N GLY A 98 -14.02 19.59 -13.44
CA GLY A 98 -14.85 18.97 -14.50
C GLY A 98 -15.86 17.92 -14.05
N GLU A 99 -15.61 17.14 -13.01
CA GLU A 99 -16.61 16.19 -12.48
C GLU A 99 -17.27 16.73 -11.21
N THR A 100 -18.48 17.16 -11.35
CA THR A 100 -19.25 17.94 -10.37
C THR A 100 -19.64 17.19 -9.10
N ASN A 101 -19.27 15.93 -8.88
CA ASN A 101 -19.65 15.22 -7.64
C ASN A 101 -18.79 13.99 -7.30
N THR A 102 -17.48 14.04 -7.51
CA THR A 102 -16.59 12.91 -7.17
C THR A 102 -16.63 12.58 -5.69
N HIS A 103 -16.69 13.59 -4.81
CA HIS A 103 -16.83 13.41 -3.37
C HIS A 103 -18.09 12.59 -3.01
N GLY A 104 -19.25 12.96 -3.58
CA GLY A 104 -20.50 12.21 -3.35
C GLY A 104 -20.45 10.77 -3.86
N LYS A 105 -19.88 10.56 -5.06
CA LYS A 105 -19.71 9.22 -5.63
C LYS A 105 -18.77 8.34 -4.78
N MET A 106 -17.68 8.92 -4.24
CA MET A 106 -16.78 8.21 -3.31
C MET A 106 -17.52 7.83 -2.02
N LEU A 107 -18.24 8.74 -1.39
CA LEU A 107 -19.02 8.44 -0.19
C LEU A 107 -20.08 7.37 -0.45
N GLN A 108 -20.77 7.43 -1.60
CA GLN A 108 -21.73 6.42 -2.00
C GLN A 108 -21.07 5.04 -2.16
N LEU A 109 -19.87 4.98 -2.78
CA LEU A 109 -19.10 3.74 -2.89
C LEU A 109 -18.73 3.21 -1.50
N LEU A 110 -18.16 4.05 -0.63
CA LEU A 110 -17.76 3.66 0.72
C LEU A 110 -18.95 3.16 1.56
N ARG A 111 -20.12 3.79 1.38
CA ARG A 111 -21.36 3.35 2.02
C ARG A 111 -21.89 2.03 1.46
N LYS A 112 -21.79 1.83 0.13
CA LYS A 112 -22.20 0.59 -0.53
C LYS A 112 -21.33 -0.58 -0.10
N GLU A 113 -20.02 -0.39 -0.08
CA GLU A 113 -19.07 -1.42 0.34
C GLU A 113 -19.14 -1.70 1.84
N ASP A 114 -19.51 -0.72 2.63
CA ASP A 114 -19.75 -0.79 4.08
C ASP A 114 -18.68 -1.62 4.84
N PRO A 115 -17.37 -1.28 4.73
CA PRO A 115 -16.34 -2.03 5.39
C PRO A 115 -16.43 -1.92 6.91
N GLY A 116 -16.05 -3.00 7.62
CA GLY A 116 -15.90 -2.99 9.06
C GLY A 116 -14.77 -2.07 9.50
N ILE A 117 -13.65 -2.06 8.73
CA ILE A 117 -12.51 -1.16 8.93
C ILE A 117 -12.18 -0.50 7.59
N LEU A 118 -12.02 0.82 7.58
CA LEU A 118 -11.69 1.63 6.42
C LEU A 118 -10.42 2.46 6.70
N CYS A 119 -9.38 2.23 5.92
CA CYS A 119 -8.13 2.99 5.92
C CYS A 119 -8.14 3.95 4.73
N ILE A 120 -8.19 5.26 5.01
CA ILE A 120 -8.22 6.30 3.99
C ILE A 120 -6.87 7.02 3.96
N GLN A 121 -6.29 7.20 2.78
CA GLN A 121 -5.12 8.03 2.55
C GLN A 121 -5.53 9.26 1.73
N GLU A 122 -4.76 10.34 1.86
CA GLU A 122 -5.05 11.65 1.26
C GLU A 122 -6.47 12.18 1.58
N TYR A 123 -6.92 11.97 2.82
CA TYR A 123 -8.15 12.58 3.29
C TYR A 123 -8.01 14.10 3.38
N PHE A 124 -8.99 14.83 2.87
CA PHE A 124 -8.94 16.29 2.81
C PHE A 124 -10.13 16.92 3.52
N VAL A 125 -9.85 17.99 4.29
CA VAL A 125 -10.87 18.80 4.98
C VAL A 125 -10.61 20.27 4.71
N LYS A 126 -11.65 20.98 4.29
CA LYS A 126 -11.69 22.44 4.25
C LYS A 126 -12.53 22.93 5.42
N GLY A 127 -11.98 23.81 6.24
CA GLY A 127 -12.63 24.33 7.45
C GLY A 127 -12.29 23.53 8.71
N ASP A 128 -13.28 23.36 9.60
CA ASP A 128 -13.10 22.65 10.87
C ASP A 128 -12.99 21.14 10.66
N PRO A 129 -11.91 20.50 11.15
CA PRO A 129 -11.75 19.06 11.11
C PRO A 129 -12.88 18.27 11.79
N ALA A 130 -13.46 18.78 12.88
CA ALA A 130 -14.55 18.11 13.58
C ALA A 130 -15.80 18.02 12.70
N VAL A 131 -16.09 19.06 11.92
CA VAL A 131 -17.19 19.06 10.93
C VAL A 131 -16.89 18.08 9.80
N GLY A 132 -15.63 18.00 9.34
CA GLY A 132 -15.20 17.03 8.33
C GLY A 132 -15.36 15.60 8.78
N GLU A 133 -14.99 15.32 10.03
CA GLU A 133 -15.17 14.00 10.66
C GLU A 133 -16.66 13.61 10.78
N LEU A 134 -17.50 14.56 11.23
CA LEU A 134 -18.94 14.33 11.35
C LEU A 134 -19.57 14.01 9.99
N LYS A 135 -19.26 14.79 8.95
CA LYS A 135 -19.75 14.53 7.58
C LYS A 135 -19.30 13.18 7.04
N LEU A 136 -18.07 12.75 7.34
CA LEU A 136 -17.60 11.41 6.95
C LEU A 136 -18.41 10.32 7.65
N LYS A 137 -18.64 10.43 8.97
CA LYS A 137 -19.43 9.48 9.75
C LYS A 137 -20.87 9.39 9.24
N GLU A 138 -21.50 10.53 8.97
CA GLU A 138 -22.86 10.60 8.42
C GLU A 138 -22.92 9.97 7.02
N GLY A 139 -21.94 10.29 6.16
CA GLY A 139 -21.81 9.72 4.82
C GLY A 139 -21.64 8.19 4.84
N LEU A 140 -21.07 7.63 5.90
CA LEU A 140 -20.90 6.20 6.12
C LEU A 140 -22.04 5.51 6.87
N GLY A 141 -23.14 6.20 7.14
CA GLY A 141 -24.33 5.62 7.78
C GLY A 141 -24.33 5.66 9.31
N GLY A 142 -23.55 6.54 9.93
CA GLY A 142 -23.71 6.87 11.35
C GLY A 142 -22.61 6.37 12.28
N LYS A 143 -22.96 5.57 13.29
CA LYS A 143 -22.04 5.22 14.40
C LYS A 143 -20.74 4.57 13.94
N ARG A 144 -19.62 5.33 13.95
CA ARG A 144 -18.27 4.87 13.60
C ARG A 144 -17.25 5.43 14.60
N TYR A 145 -16.27 4.62 14.92
CA TYR A 145 -15.06 5.06 15.62
C TYR A 145 -14.06 5.57 14.59
N THR A 146 -13.31 6.60 14.93
CA THR A 146 -12.41 7.27 13.99
C THR A 146 -11.07 7.57 14.63
N HIS A 147 -10.03 7.55 13.80
CA HIS A 147 -8.70 8.01 14.14
C HIS A 147 -8.14 8.80 12.95
N PHE A 148 -7.91 10.10 13.14
CA PHE A 148 -7.38 11.00 12.13
C PHE A 148 -5.99 11.49 12.49
N LYS A 149 -5.12 11.62 11.49
CA LYS A 149 -3.89 12.42 11.56
C LYS A 149 -3.91 13.38 10.38
N LEU A 150 -4.11 14.66 10.69
CA LEU A 150 -4.23 15.74 9.70
C LEU A 150 -3.10 16.74 9.86
N ILE A 151 -2.51 17.17 8.75
CA ILE A 151 -1.51 18.24 8.69
C ILE A 151 -2.08 19.45 7.94
N LYS A 152 -1.63 20.66 8.29
CA LYS A 152 -2.04 21.90 7.62
C LYS A 152 -1.52 21.90 6.19
N SER A 153 -2.36 22.26 5.22
CA SER A 153 -2.01 22.44 3.82
C SER A 153 -2.33 23.85 3.30
N GLY A 154 -2.93 24.70 4.14
CA GLY A 154 -3.28 26.09 3.85
C GLY A 154 -3.91 26.75 5.07
N ALA A 155 -4.41 27.98 4.91
CA ALA A 155 -5.01 28.74 6.01
C ALA A 155 -6.21 28.01 6.65
N ALA A 156 -7.07 27.42 5.82
CA ALA A 156 -8.29 26.74 6.25
C ALA A 156 -8.41 25.31 5.74
N SER A 157 -7.30 24.69 5.28
CA SER A 157 -7.32 23.34 4.73
C SER A 157 -6.33 22.43 5.42
N ARG A 158 -6.70 21.17 5.55
CA ARG A 158 -5.88 20.10 6.10
C ARG A 158 -6.02 18.86 5.24
N TYR A 159 -4.95 18.08 5.16
CA TYR A 159 -4.97 16.75 4.55
C TYR A 159 -4.26 15.75 5.45
N GLY A 160 -4.52 14.49 5.22
CA GLY A 160 -3.87 13.45 6.01
C GLY A 160 -4.44 12.06 5.77
N ILE A 161 -4.48 11.28 6.83
CA ILE A 161 -5.01 9.92 6.79
C ILE A 161 -6.06 9.72 7.88
N ALA A 162 -6.95 8.76 7.64
CA ALA A 162 -8.02 8.41 8.57
C ALA A 162 -8.22 6.90 8.62
N THR A 163 -8.36 6.36 9.83
CA THR A 163 -8.92 5.02 10.05
C THR A 163 -10.32 5.18 10.62
N VAL A 164 -11.29 4.56 9.96
CA VAL A 164 -12.69 4.55 10.38
C VAL A 164 -13.09 3.11 10.65
N SER A 165 -13.71 2.85 11.78
CA SER A 165 -14.06 1.49 12.21
C SER A 165 -15.51 1.42 12.68
N ARG A 166 -16.18 0.32 12.35
CA ARG A 166 -17.47 -0.08 12.95
C ARG A 166 -17.25 -0.57 14.38
N TYR A 167 -16.07 -1.09 14.65
CA TYR A 167 -15.66 -1.68 15.90
C TYR A 167 -14.96 -0.66 16.81
N PRO A 168 -14.98 -0.84 18.15
CA PRO A 168 -14.33 0.06 19.08
C PRO A 168 -12.83 0.21 18.81
N ILE A 169 -12.33 1.44 18.80
CA ILE A 169 -10.89 1.76 18.79
C ILE A 169 -10.49 2.09 20.23
N ILE A 170 -9.75 1.19 20.86
CA ILE A 170 -9.33 1.30 22.27
C ILE A 170 -8.02 2.07 22.46
N HIS A 171 -7.17 2.10 21.41
CA HIS A 171 -5.92 2.88 21.41
C HIS A 171 -5.67 3.51 20.04
N ARG A 172 -5.03 4.69 20.03
CA ARG A 172 -4.67 5.45 18.84
C ARG A 172 -3.26 5.98 18.98
N GLY A 173 -2.45 5.85 17.95
CA GLY A 173 -1.12 6.41 17.92
C GLY A 173 -0.62 6.65 16.51
N ASP A 174 0.49 7.35 16.38
CA ASP A 174 1.12 7.63 15.10
C ASP A 174 2.62 7.37 15.14
N ILE A 175 3.18 7.07 13.97
CA ILE A 175 4.61 6.90 13.77
C ILE A 175 5.11 8.13 13.01
N VAL A 176 5.94 8.94 13.69
CA VAL A 176 6.46 10.17 13.12
C VAL A 176 7.55 9.86 12.09
N HIS A 177 7.44 10.47 10.91
CA HIS A 177 8.44 10.45 9.84
C HIS A 177 9.11 11.84 9.73
N PRO A 178 10.20 12.13 10.47
CA PRO A 178 10.83 13.44 10.48
C PRO A 178 11.23 13.92 9.09
N GLY A 179 10.96 15.19 8.78
CA GLY A 179 11.30 15.79 7.48
C GLY A 179 10.43 15.33 6.30
N SER A 180 9.35 14.58 6.56
CA SER A 180 8.44 14.06 5.54
C SER A 180 6.98 14.46 5.82
N SER A 181 6.19 14.57 4.76
CA SER A 181 4.73 14.69 4.82
C SER A 181 4.01 13.33 4.82
N SER A 182 4.77 12.24 4.84
CA SER A 182 4.24 10.88 4.95
C SER A 182 3.64 10.64 6.32
N LEU A 183 2.59 9.85 6.37
CA LEU A 183 1.84 9.59 7.59
C LEU A 183 1.66 8.09 7.80
N THR A 184 1.85 7.67 9.02
CA THR A 184 1.48 6.33 9.50
C THR A 184 0.75 6.50 10.82
N ILE A 185 -0.46 5.98 10.91
CA ILE A 185 -1.21 5.85 12.16
C ILE A 185 -1.46 4.39 12.48
N TYR A 186 -1.61 4.06 13.75
CA TYR A 186 -2.06 2.74 14.17
C TYR A 186 -3.21 2.85 15.15
N SER A 187 -4.12 1.89 15.06
CA SER A 187 -5.32 1.84 15.89
C SER A 187 -5.48 0.42 16.43
N ASP A 188 -5.65 0.27 17.73
CA ASP A 188 -6.01 -1.02 18.32
C ASP A 188 -7.54 -1.14 18.30
N ILE A 189 -8.03 -2.08 17.51
CA ILE A 189 -9.45 -2.24 17.18
C ILE A 189 -9.91 -3.58 17.72
N VAL A 190 -11.00 -3.55 18.50
CA VAL A 190 -11.64 -4.74 19.08
C VAL A 190 -12.70 -5.25 18.14
N VAL A 191 -12.46 -6.39 17.51
CA VAL A 191 -13.41 -7.10 16.63
C VAL A 191 -13.87 -8.34 17.37
N ASP A 192 -15.11 -8.33 17.83
CA ASP A 192 -15.69 -9.36 18.72
C ASP A 192 -14.85 -9.58 19.98
N ALA A 193 -14.19 -10.75 20.11
CA ALA A 193 -13.33 -11.08 21.25
C ALA A 193 -11.83 -10.82 21.01
N ASP A 194 -11.44 -10.43 19.79
CA ASP A 194 -10.04 -10.23 19.44
C ASP A 194 -9.69 -8.76 19.26
N THR A 195 -8.45 -8.42 19.52
CA THR A 195 -7.92 -7.08 19.26
C THR A 195 -6.85 -7.17 18.17
N PHE A 196 -6.97 -6.30 17.18
CA PHE A 196 -6.00 -6.17 16.07
C PHE A 196 -5.39 -4.78 16.11
N ARG A 197 -4.06 -4.70 15.91
CA ARG A 197 -3.39 -3.43 15.62
C ARG A 197 -3.38 -3.17 14.14
N VAL A 198 -4.18 -2.21 13.71
CA VAL A 198 -4.33 -1.82 12.30
C VAL A 198 -3.46 -0.61 12.01
N TYR A 199 -2.50 -0.78 11.11
CA TYR A 199 -1.65 0.29 10.60
C TYR A 199 -2.22 0.83 9.31
N ASN A 200 -2.45 2.15 9.24
CA ASN A 200 -2.80 2.85 8.02
C ASN A 200 -1.60 3.69 7.59
N ASN A 201 -1.11 3.45 6.38
CA ASN A 201 0.13 4.02 5.87
C ASN A 201 -0.11 4.85 4.61
N HIS A 202 0.53 6.03 4.54
CA HIS A 202 0.74 6.77 3.32
C HIS A 202 2.22 7.16 3.28
N LEU A 203 3.02 6.32 2.61
CA LEU A 203 4.46 6.49 2.56
C LEU A 203 4.87 7.52 1.49
N GLN A 204 6.15 7.89 1.47
CA GLN A 204 6.67 8.94 0.61
C GLN A 204 6.44 8.64 -0.87
N SER A 205 5.71 9.52 -1.56
CA SER A 205 5.59 9.51 -3.02
C SER A 205 6.87 10.05 -3.69
N PHE A 206 7.02 9.83 -4.99
CA PHE A 206 8.17 10.32 -5.75
C PHE A 206 8.16 11.83 -6.00
N ARG A 207 7.05 12.54 -5.70
CA ARG A 207 6.89 14.00 -5.89
C ARG A 207 7.18 14.47 -7.33
N LEU A 208 6.98 13.62 -8.32
CA LEU A 208 7.29 13.92 -9.73
C LEU A 208 6.48 15.09 -10.29
N ARG A 209 5.31 15.40 -9.72
CA ARG A 209 4.47 16.56 -10.14
C ARG A 209 5.22 17.88 -10.13
N ARG A 210 6.19 18.08 -9.23
CA ARG A 210 7.01 19.31 -9.20
C ARG A 210 7.94 19.38 -10.40
N VAL A 211 8.48 18.26 -10.84
CA VAL A 211 9.34 18.17 -12.03
C VAL A 211 8.53 18.33 -13.32
N GLU A 212 7.31 17.75 -13.36
CA GLU A 212 6.38 17.91 -14.49
C GLU A 212 5.91 19.35 -14.66
N GLY A 213 5.65 20.09 -13.56
CA GLY A 213 5.30 21.52 -13.63
C GLY A 213 6.41 22.33 -14.30
N ASN A 214 7.67 22.05 -13.97
CA ASN A 214 8.83 22.68 -14.59
C ASN A 214 8.95 22.29 -16.07
N LEU A 215 8.73 21.02 -16.42
CA LEU A 215 8.77 20.54 -17.81
C LEU A 215 7.67 21.15 -18.68
N LEU A 216 6.45 21.28 -18.14
CA LEU A 216 5.33 21.90 -18.85
C LEU A 216 5.56 23.39 -19.09
N SER A 217 6.12 24.11 -18.09
CA SER A 217 6.49 25.54 -18.25
C SER A 217 7.63 25.74 -19.27
N GLU A 218 8.55 24.78 -19.36
CA GLU A 218 9.61 24.76 -20.37
C GLU A 218 9.08 24.52 -21.79
N ILE A 219 8.15 23.56 -21.97
CA ILE A 219 7.47 23.30 -23.25
C ILE A 219 6.63 24.52 -23.66
N ALA A 220 6.02 25.24 -22.69
CA ALA A 220 5.28 26.47 -22.95
C ALA A 220 6.19 27.69 -23.26
N GLY A 221 7.52 27.54 -23.22
CA GLY A 221 8.48 28.58 -23.50
C GLY A 221 8.67 29.61 -22.36
N GLU A 222 8.14 29.33 -21.17
CA GLU A 222 8.18 30.23 -20.02
C GLU A 222 9.48 30.12 -19.20
N GLN A 223 10.19 28.99 -19.30
CA GLN A 223 11.50 28.77 -18.66
C GLN A 223 12.44 27.96 -19.58
N LYS A 224 13.70 28.39 -19.68
CA LYS A 224 14.77 27.66 -20.38
C LYS A 224 15.46 26.72 -19.37
N GLY A 225 14.98 25.47 -19.25
CA GLY A 225 15.72 24.37 -18.63
C GLY A 225 16.24 23.43 -19.71
N SER A 226 17.36 22.75 -19.49
CA SER A 226 17.80 21.73 -20.45
C SER A 226 17.05 20.42 -20.18
N SER A 227 16.74 19.65 -21.24
CA SER A 227 16.14 18.30 -21.09
C SER A 227 16.97 17.40 -20.14
N MET A 228 18.26 17.65 -20.02
CA MET A 228 19.20 16.97 -19.13
C MET A 228 18.91 17.31 -17.66
N ASP A 229 18.58 18.58 -17.34
CA ASP A 229 18.22 19.02 -15.98
C ASP A 229 16.91 18.38 -15.51
N ASN A 230 15.95 18.21 -16.40
CA ASN A 230 14.68 17.55 -16.13
C ASN A 230 14.85 16.05 -15.83
N ILE A 231 15.69 15.34 -16.61
CA ILE A 231 16.03 13.92 -16.37
C ILE A 231 16.75 13.77 -15.02
N SER A 232 17.71 14.65 -14.73
CA SER A 232 18.41 14.69 -13.46
C SER A 232 17.44 14.92 -12.29
N GLY A 233 16.49 15.83 -12.43
CA GLY A 233 15.45 16.12 -11.43
C GLY A 233 14.52 14.92 -11.17
N ILE A 234 14.10 14.20 -12.22
CA ILE A 234 13.33 12.97 -12.11
C ILE A 234 14.13 11.91 -11.34
N TYR A 235 15.37 11.68 -11.75
CA TYR A 235 16.26 10.71 -11.10
C TYR A 235 16.44 11.02 -9.62
N GLN A 236 16.73 12.28 -9.25
CA GLN A 236 16.88 12.70 -7.86
C GLN A 236 15.59 12.49 -7.05
N SER A 237 14.42 12.82 -7.62
CA SER A 237 13.12 12.60 -6.97
C SER A 237 12.85 11.11 -6.70
N LEU A 238 13.19 10.25 -7.64
CA LEU A 238 13.07 8.79 -7.47
C LEU A 238 14.00 8.29 -6.37
N MET A 239 15.29 8.71 -6.39
CA MET A 239 16.27 8.31 -5.38
C MET A 239 15.87 8.77 -3.97
N GLN A 240 15.44 10.03 -3.82
CA GLN A 240 14.91 10.54 -2.55
C GLN A 240 13.68 9.77 -2.06
N GLY A 241 12.78 9.43 -2.98
CA GLY A 241 11.59 8.63 -2.69
C GLY A 241 11.98 7.26 -2.11
N PHE A 242 12.87 6.53 -2.78
CA PHE A 242 13.35 5.22 -2.31
C PHE A 242 14.05 5.31 -0.94
N ALA A 243 14.98 6.25 -0.77
CA ALA A 243 15.69 6.44 0.49
C ALA A 243 14.75 6.81 1.65
N SER A 244 13.80 7.72 1.41
CA SER A 244 12.82 8.14 2.41
C SER A 244 11.93 6.98 2.83
N ARG A 245 11.39 6.21 1.88
CA ARG A 245 10.56 5.04 2.18
C ARG A 245 11.30 3.97 2.95
N ALA A 246 12.57 3.70 2.62
CA ALA A 246 13.38 2.74 3.35
C ALA A 246 13.45 3.10 4.85
N LEU A 247 13.73 4.36 5.17
CA LEU A 247 13.75 4.83 6.56
C LEU A 247 12.37 4.78 7.23
N GLN A 248 11.31 5.05 6.48
CA GLN A 248 9.94 5.02 6.98
C GLN A 248 9.52 3.60 7.33
N VAL A 249 9.72 2.64 6.42
CA VAL A 249 9.33 1.24 6.66
C VAL A 249 10.13 0.59 7.78
N ASP A 250 11.42 0.93 7.95
CA ASP A 250 12.21 0.43 9.06
C ASP A 250 11.68 0.91 10.42
N ARG A 251 11.13 2.13 10.49
CA ARG A 251 10.46 2.64 11.70
C ARG A 251 9.13 1.92 11.96
N VAL A 252 8.31 1.81 10.92
CA VAL A 252 7.02 1.10 11.01
C VAL A 252 7.27 -0.35 11.43
N ARG A 253 8.21 -1.02 10.81
CA ARG A 253 8.55 -2.41 11.11
C ARG A 253 8.98 -2.62 12.56
N ARG A 254 9.88 -1.79 13.07
CA ARG A 254 10.31 -1.84 14.50
C ARG A 254 9.14 -1.65 15.47
N HIS A 255 8.21 -0.76 15.13
CA HIS A 255 7.01 -0.56 15.93
C HIS A 255 6.07 -1.77 15.87
N MET A 256 5.92 -2.40 14.69
CA MET A 256 5.11 -3.60 14.52
C MET A 256 5.64 -4.78 15.35
N GLU A 257 6.97 -4.95 15.44
CA GLU A 257 7.62 -6.01 16.22
C GLU A 257 7.34 -5.90 17.73
N SER A 258 6.97 -4.72 18.22
CA SER A 258 6.56 -4.48 19.61
C SER A 258 5.04 -4.53 19.82
N SER A 259 4.26 -4.89 18.80
CA SER A 259 2.81 -4.95 18.92
C SER A 259 2.37 -6.08 19.86
N PRO A 260 1.51 -5.82 20.87
CA PRO A 260 0.96 -6.86 21.72
C PRO A 260 -0.18 -7.65 21.04
N TYR A 261 -0.60 -7.19 19.85
CA TYR A 261 -1.73 -7.76 19.11
C TYR A 261 -1.29 -8.23 17.72
N PRO A 262 -2.00 -9.17 17.11
CA PRO A 262 -1.89 -9.45 15.68
C PRO A 262 -2.03 -8.16 14.87
N VAL A 263 -1.23 -8.02 13.80
CA VAL A 263 -1.18 -6.78 13.04
C VAL A 263 -1.86 -6.95 11.69
N ILE A 264 -2.55 -5.89 11.24
CA ILE A 264 -2.99 -5.70 9.87
C ILE A 264 -2.36 -4.39 9.39
N VAL A 265 -1.72 -4.43 8.24
CA VAL A 265 -1.01 -3.27 7.66
C VAL A 265 -1.65 -2.95 6.34
N ALA A 266 -2.29 -1.79 6.24
CA ALA A 266 -2.96 -1.35 5.02
C ALA A 266 -2.43 0.02 4.58
N GLY A 267 -2.62 0.36 3.30
CA GLY A 267 -2.39 1.69 2.79
C GLY A 267 -1.58 1.74 1.50
N ASP A 268 -1.28 2.97 1.12
CA ASP A 268 -0.46 3.31 -0.03
C ASP A 268 1.03 3.33 0.37
N PHE A 269 1.77 2.33 -0.11
CA PHE A 269 3.22 2.26 0.15
C PHE A 269 4.03 3.06 -0.86
N ASN A 270 3.40 3.56 -1.93
CA ASN A 270 4.07 4.29 -3.01
C ASN A 270 5.25 3.52 -3.63
N ASP A 271 5.25 2.18 -3.53
CA ASP A 271 6.33 1.32 -4.02
C ASP A 271 5.80 -0.04 -4.48
N THR A 272 6.56 -0.72 -5.34
CA THR A 272 6.15 -1.96 -6.00
C THR A 272 6.43 -3.21 -5.13
N PRO A 273 5.78 -4.37 -5.42
CA PRO A 273 5.94 -5.58 -4.61
C PRO A 273 7.29 -6.32 -4.81
N VAL A 274 8.24 -5.73 -5.51
CA VAL A 274 9.65 -6.18 -5.58
C VAL A 274 10.61 -5.23 -4.86
N SER A 275 10.09 -4.14 -4.28
CA SER A 275 10.88 -3.10 -3.60
C SER A 275 11.38 -3.55 -2.23
N TYR A 276 12.35 -2.79 -1.70
CA TYR A 276 12.78 -2.89 -0.31
C TYR A 276 11.62 -2.61 0.65
N THR A 277 10.85 -1.55 0.37
CA THR A 277 9.67 -1.12 1.11
C THR A 277 8.72 -2.30 1.36
N TYR A 278 8.31 -2.97 0.30
CA TYR A 278 7.38 -4.10 0.39
C TYR A 278 8.01 -5.29 1.14
N ARG A 279 9.26 -5.65 0.83
CA ARG A 279 9.93 -6.79 1.48
C ARG A 279 10.08 -6.60 2.99
N VAL A 280 10.39 -5.38 3.44
CA VAL A 280 10.50 -5.08 4.88
C VAL A 280 9.14 -5.13 5.55
N MET A 281 8.12 -4.51 4.95
CA MET A 281 6.77 -4.51 5.52
C MET A 281 6.16 -5.91 5.57
N ARG A 282 6.39 -6.74 4.54
CA ARG A 282 5.84 -8.09 4.45
C ARG A 282 6.55 -9.11 5.36
N ARG A 283 7.72 -8.82 5.91
CA ARG A 283 8.47 -9.80 6.71
C ARG A 283 7.63 -10.36 7.86
N GLY A 284 7.36 -11.69 7.85
CA GLY A 284 6.51 -12.36 8.83
C GLY A 284 5.02 -12.00 8.72
N LEU A 285 4.58 -11.43 7.59
CA LEU A 285 3.18 -11.17 7.27
C LEU A 285 2.81 -11.83 5.94
N GLN A 286 1.54 -12.16 5.80
CA GLN A 286 0.93 -12.60 4.56
C GLN A 286 0.41 -11.40 3.79
N ASP A 287 0.31 -11.51 2.47
CA ASP A 287 -0.21 -10.46 1.58
C ASP A 287 -1.57 -10.90 1.04
N ALA A 288 -2.62 -10.17 1.38
CA ALA A 288 -4.00 -10.52 1.05
C ALA A 288 -4.23 -10.73 -0.46
N PHE A 289 -3.61 -9.92 -1.33
CA PHE A 289 -3.69 -10.15 -2.78
C PHE A 289 -2.97 -11.43 -3.21
N VAL A 290 -1.81 -11.73 -2.61
CA VAL A 290 -1.04 -12.94 -2.95
C VAL A 290 -1.77 -14.20 -2.50
N GLU A 291 -2.44 -14.14 -1.35
CA GLU A 291 -3.16 -15.30 -0.80
C GLU A 291 -4.54 -15.49 -1.47
N ALA A 292 -5.33 -14.43 -1.62
CA ALA A 292 -6.74 -14.55 -2.03
C ALA A 292 -7.14 -13.70 -3.25
N GLY A 293 -6.19 -12.96 -3.87
CA GLY A 293 -6.49 -12.13 -5.03
C GLY A 293 -6.59 -12.91 -6.33
N TYR A 294 -7.19 -12.28 -7.35
CA TYR A 294 -7.31 -12.82 -8.71
C TYR A 294 -7.01 -11.77 -9.77
N GLY A 295 -6.38 -12.20 -10.86
CA GLY A 295 -6.05 -11.35 -12.01
C GLY A 295 -4.86 -10.42 -11.74
N ALA A 296 -4.86 -9.25 -12.39
CA ALA A 296 -3.80 -8.25 -12.27
C ALA A 296 -4.01 -7.37 -11.04
N GLY A 297 -3.00 -7.30 -10.17
CA GLY A 297 -3.00 -6.59 -8.89
C GLY A 297 -2.76 -5.08 -8.98
N PHE A 298 -2.84 -4.46 -10.16
CA PHE A 298 -2.57 -3.02 -10.31
C PHE A 298 -3.61 -2.17 -9.59
N THR A 299 -3.14 -1.36 -8.65
CA THR A 299 -3.98 -0.47 -7.84
C THR A 299 -3.88 0.99 -8.29
N TYR A 300 -2.74 1.41 -8.83
CA TYR A 300 -2.52 2.74 -9.37
C TYR A 300 -2.94 2.84 -10.85
N ARG A 301 -3.67 3.92 -11.19
CA ARG A 301 -4.18 4.22 -12.54
C ARG A 301 -3.96 5.68 -12.98
N GLY A 302 -3.04 6.39 -12.32
CA GLY A 302 -2.74 7.80 -12.63
C GLY A 302 -1.94 7.98 -13.92
N LYS A 303 -1.20 9.08 -14.03
CA LYS A 303 -0.39 9.45 -15.21
C LYS A 303 0.76 8.49 -15.50
N TYR A 304 1.31 7.85 -14.47
CA TYR A 304 2.42 6.92 -14.62
C TYR A 304 1.94 5.52 -14.96
N PRO A 305 2.82 4.66 -15.47
CA PRO A 305 2.45 3.28 -15.78
C PRO A 305 1.80 2.57 -14.59
N PRO A 306 0.71 1.81 -14.81
CA PRO A 306 0.01 1.12 -13.74
C PRO A 306 0.93 0.24 -12.91
N ASN A 307 0.79 0.29 -11.59
CA ASN A 307 1.54 -0.55 -10.67
C ASN A 307 0.66 -0.93 -9.47
N ARG A 308 1.09 -1.95 -8.74
CA ARG A 308 0.53 -2.31 -7.45
C ARG A 308 1.32 -1.60 -6.36
N ILE A 309 0.71 -0.62 -5.68
CA ILE A 309 1.34 0.20 -4.65
C ILE A 309 0.50 0.30 -3.38
N ASP A 310 -0.75 -0.15 -3.42
CA ASP A 310 -1.64 -0.27 -2.27
C ASP A 310 -1.70 -1.73 -1.81
N TYR A 311 -1.61 -1.94 -0.50
CA TYR A 311 -1.46 -3.26 0.10
C TYR A 311 -2.36 -3.44 1.31
N VAL A 312 -2.68 -4.72 1.56
CA VAL A 312 -3.17 -5.21 2.84
C VAL A 312 -2.33 -6.42 3.22
N LEU A 313 -1.54 -6.27 4.29
CA LEU A 313 -0.70 -7.33 4.85
C LEU A 313 -1.23 -7.69 6.24
N TYR A 314 -1.08 -8.96 6.66
CA TYR A 314 -1.66 -9.41 7.92
C TYR A 314 -0.82 -10.51 8.59
N SER A 315 -0.92 -10.59 9.94
CA SER A 315 -0.25 -11.61 10.75
C SER A 315 -0.89 -12.98 10.59
N GLU A 316 -0.17 -14.02 10.99
CA GLU A 316 -0.74 -15.34 11.25
C GLU A 316 -1.88 -15.25 12.30
N GLY A 317 -2.79 -16.22 12.26
CA GLY A 317 -3.96 -16.29 13.15
C GLY A 317 -5.26 -15.68 12.59
N ILE A 318 -5.17 -15.02 11.44
CA ILE A 318 -6.30 -14.66 10.58
C ILE A 318 -6.04 -15.17 9.17
N GLU A 319 -7.09 -15.48 8.44
CA GLU A 319 -7.05 -15.98 7.08
C GLU A 319 -7.72 -14.96 6.15
N CYS A 320 -7.09 -14.61 5.05
CA CYS A 320 -7.72 -13.81 4.00
C CYS A 320 -8.47 -14.77 3.07
N THR A 321 -9.79 -14.68 3.06
CA THR A 321 -10.67 -15.56 2.28
C THR A 321 -10.97 -15.01 0.90
N ASP A 322 -10.90 -13.67 0.71
CA ASP A 322 -11.10 -13.03 -0.58
C ASP A 322 -10.40 -11.67 -0.63
N PHE A 323 -10.05 -11.21 -1.82
CA PHE A 323 -9.43 -9.91 -2.05
C PHE A 323 -9.91 -9.29 -3.36
N ASP A 324 -10.46 -8.08 -3.26
CA ASP A 324 -10.98 -7.33 -4.39
C ASP A 324 -10.20 -6.04 -4.66
N ILE A 325 -10.03 -5.71 -5.95
CA ILE A 325 -9.62 -4.38 -6.42
C ILE A 325 -10.81 -3.75 -7.13
N VAL A 326 -11.46 -2.78 -6.49
CA VAL A 326 -12.69 -2.17 -7.00
C VAL A 326 -12.36 -1.20 -8.14
N LYS A 327 -12.68 -1.55 -9.38
CA LYS A 327 -12.31 -0.80 -10.59
C LYS A 327 -13.23 0.41 -10.83
N VAL A 328 -13.11 1.43 -9.97
CA VAL A 328 -13.82 2.73 -10.08
C VAL A 328 -12.85 3.86 -10.46
N LYS A 329 -13.35 4.88 -11.14
CA LYS A 329 -12.52 5.98 -11.67
C LYS A 329 -12.70 7.29 -10.88
N TYR A 330 -12.76 7.20 -9.53
CA TYR A 330 -12.97 8.38 -8.67
C TYR A 330 -11.66 8.93 -8.11
N SER A 331 -10.58 8.14 -8.14
CA SER A 331 -9.22 8.50 -7.74
C SER A 331 -8.23 8.00 -8.78
N ASP A 332 -6.96 8.38 -8.69
CA ASP A 332 -5.85 7.73 -9.39
C ASP A 332 -5.40 6.42 -8.73
N HIS A 333 -6.05 6.02 -7.65
CA HIS A 333 -5.96 4.70 -7.04
C HIS A 333 -7.30 3.97 -7.12
N TYR A 334 -7.23 2.64 -7.19
CA TYR A 334 -8.37 1.77 -6.96
C TYR A 334 -8.44 1.38 -5.49
N PRO A 335 -9.63 1.39 -4.87
CA PRO A 335 -9.81 0.79 -3.56
C PRO A 335 -9.46 -0.68 -3.56
N VAL A 336 -8.80 -1.15 -2.50
CA VAL A 336 -8.56 -2.56 -2.24
C VAL A 336 -9.36 -3.02 -1.03
N ILE A 337 -9.94 -4.21 -1.12
CA ILE A 337 -10.78 -4.81 -0.06
C ILE A 337 -10.24 -6.19 0.24
N ALA A 338 -9.97 -6.45 1.51
CA ALA A 338 -9.61 -7.78 2.01
C ALA A 338 -10.71 -8.28 2.95
N TYR A 339 -11.07 -9.54 2.77
CA TYR A 339 -12.05 -10.24 3.57
C TYR A 339 -11.32 -11.26 4.45
N PHE A 340 -11.58 -11.21 5.73
CA PHE A 340 -10.88 -12.05 6.69
C PHE A 340 -11.83 -12.92 7.47
N ARG A 341 -11.36 -14.12 7.78
CA ARG A 341 -11.95 -15.02 8.74
C ARG A 341 -10.93 -15.32 9.85
N ARG A 342 -11.41 -15.57 11.04
CA ARG A 342 -10.56 -16.08 12.10
C ARG A 342 -10.04 -17.46 11.69
N ALA A 343 -8.73 -17.66 11.75
CA ALA A 343 -8.19 -18.99 11.57
C ALA A 343 -8.70 -19.89 12.69
N GLU A 344 -9.26 -21.04 12.33
CA GLU A 344 -9.66 -22.04 13.32
C GLU A 344 -8.44 -22.38 14.18
N ARG A 345 -8.54 -22.16 15.49
CA ARG A 345 -7.51 -22.66 16.40
C ARG A 345 -7.52 -24.18 16.26
N SER A 346 -6.50 -24.73 15.59
CA SER A 346 -6.26 -26.17 15.64
C SER A 346 -6.21 -26.56 17.11
N GLU A 347 -7.22 -27.29 17.59
CA GLU A 347 -7.20 -27.85 18.93
C GLU A 347 -5.89 -28.63 19.07
N VAL A 348 -4.95 -28.09 19.84
CA VAL A 348 -3.76 -28.86 20.22
C VAL A 348 -4.30 -30.08 20.98
N PRO A 349 -4.09 -31.32 20.48
CA PRO A 349 -4.63 -32.48 21.17
C PRO A 349 -4.13 -32.46 22.61
N ALA A 350 -5.04 -32.47 23.57
CA ALA A 350 -4.70 -32.50 24.98
C ALA A 350 -3.75 -33.69 25.21
N VAL A 351 -2.52 -33.37 25.61
CA VAL A 351 -1.53 -34.38 25.96
C VAL A 351 -2.14 -35.21 27.07
N GLN A 352 -2.63 -36.42 26.72
CA GLN A 352 -3.09 -37.39 27.70
C GLN A 352 -1.90 -37.76 28.56
N ASN A 353 -1.84 -37.19 29.73
CA ASN A 353 -0.88 -37.53 30.79
C ASN A 353 -1.22 -38.96 31.28
N LYS A 354 -0.73 -39.98 30.57
CA LYS A 354 -0.80 -41.37 31.06
C LYS A 354 0.07 -41.44 32.30
N ARG A 355 -0.54 -41.22 33.47
CA ARG A 355 0.02 -41.64 34.75
C ARG A 355 0.15 -43.17 34.70
N LYS A 356 1.39 -43.63 34.58
CA LYS A 356 1.73 -45.02 34.86
C LYS A 356 1.50 -45.24 36.36
N ARG A 357 0.63 -46.15 36.67
CA ARG A 357 0.55 -46.83 37.98
C ARG A 357 1.62 -47.91 38.05
#